data_536ccd7faff4d17a601c271d874cc142
#
_entry.id   536ccd7faff4d17a601c271d874cc142
#
_cell.length_a   1.000
_cell.length_b   1.000
_cell.length_c   1.000
_cell.angle_alpha   90.00
_cell.angle_beta   90.00
_cell.angle_gamma   90.00
#
_symmetry.space_group_name_H-M   'P 1'
#
loop_
_entity.id
_entity.type
_entity.pdbx_description
1 polymer ?
#
loop_
_entity_poly.entity_id
_entity_poly.type
_entity_poly.pdbx_seq_one_letter_code
_entity_poly.pdbx_strand_id
1 'polypeptide(L)'
;MGGRPFPRELLAEDTLAAARRLIGAVLVRGSGPNTRTGRIVEVEAYIGQEDLASHARVGRTARNAVMFGPPGVAYVYLVYGMHHCLNIVTESEGRAAALLIRAVEPICGGEEMRAARMDRIRTRTAGRPDGDRRKALDRMAEVLVARLAAGPGLVCAAFSIDRADDGRDLCDPASDLRLEIGPDAEPVKIEAGPRVGIAYAPEPWLGMPWRFYDPGSPSLSAAPARRVGSSS
;
A
#
# COMPACT_ATOMS: atom_id res chain seq x y z
N MET A 1 1.09 16.80 -17.08
CA MET A 1 0.85 17.77 -16.01
C MET A 1 1.03 17.03 -14.70
N GLY A 2 1.94 17.46 -13.81
CA GLY A 2 2.07 16.86 -12.47
C GLY A 2 0.83 17.21 -11.64
N GLY A 3 0.33 16.22 -10.87
CA GLY A 3 -0.73 16.49 -9.90
C GLY A 3 -0.22 17.36 -8.74
N ARG A 4 -1.13 17.79 -7.86
CA ARG A 4 -0.75 18.53 -6.63
C ARG A 4 -0.12 17.54 -5.64
N PRO A 5 1.04 17.86 -5.04
CA PRO A 5 1.64 17.01 -4.00
C PRO A 5 0.66 16.77 -2.84
N PHE A 6 0.70 15.59 -2.26
CA PHE A 6 -0.09 15.29 -1.07
C PHE A 6 0.49 16.03 0.13
N PRO A 7 -0.32 16.82 0.88
CA PRO A 7 0.15 17.61 2.00
C PRO A 7 0.66 16.72 3.14
N ARG A 8 1.91 16.94 3.56
CA ARG A 8 2.54 16.20 4.67
C ARG A 8 1.77 16.36 5.97
N GLU A 9 1.17 17.53 6.18
CA GLU A 9 0.41 17.89 7.37
C GLU A 9 -0.74 16.91 7.61
N LEU A 10 -1.37 16.42 6.53
CA LEU A 10 -2.46 15.42 6.61
C LEU A 10 -1.95 14.04 7.06
N LEU A 11 -0.66 13.74 6.89
CA LEU A 11 -0.02 12.52 7.38
C LEU A 11 0.54 12.70 8.79
N ALA A 12 0.77 13.94 9.23
CA ALA A 12 1.19 14.27 10.58
C ALA A 12 0.04 14.25 11.61
N GLU A 13 -1.21 14.17 11.15
CA GLU A 13 -2.40 13.98 11.98
C GLU A 13 -2.41 12.57 12.63
N ASP A 14 -3.43 12.32 13.46
CA ASP A 14 -3.75 10.98 13.95
C ASP A 14 -3.81 9.97 12.78
N THR A 15 -3.21 8.80 12.97
CA THR A 15 -3.06 7.80 11.90
C THR A 15 -4.40 7.36 11.30
N LEU A 16 -5.48 7.28 12.11
CA LEU A 16 -6.80 6.89 11.60
C LEU A 16 -7.45 8.00 10.78
N ALA A 17 -7.18 9.27 11.13
CA ALA A 17 -7.58 10.42 10.32
C ALA A 17 -6.79 10.45 9.01
N ALA A 18 -5.47 10.29 9.07
CA ALA A 18 -4.59 10.20 7.90
C ALA A 18 -5.00 9.06 6.96
N ALA A 19 -5.40 7.89 7.50
CA ALA A 19 -5.90 6.76 6.71
C ALA A 19 -7.09 7.14 5.83
N ARG A 20 -8.05 7.87 6.39
CA ARG A 20 -9.23 8.34 5.63
C ARG A 20 -8.86 9.36 4.56
N ARG A 21 -7.89 10.25 4.84
CA ARG A 21 -7.38 11.25 3.88
C ARG A 21 -6.63 10.61 2.73
N LEU A 22 -6.00 9.44 2.98
CA LEU A 22 -5.20 8.76 2.00
C LEU A 22 -6.03 7.94 1.00
N ILE A 23 -7.26 7.51 1.37
CA ILE A 23 -8.18 6.90 0.42
C ILE A 23 -8.60 7.95 -0.63
N GLY A 24 -8.36 7.63 -1.89
CA GLY A 24 -8.58 8.54 -3.02
C GLY A 24 -7.32 9.31 -3.46
N ALA A 25 -6.28 9.37 -2.64
CA ALA A 25 -4.98 9.91 -3.06
C ALA A 25 -4.37 9.05 -4.19
N VAL A 26 -3.48 9.65 -4.97
CA VAL A 26 -2.82 9.00 -6.10
C VAL A 26 -1.39 8.65 -5.76
N LEU A 27 -1.05 7.37 -5.88
CA LEU A 27 0.33 6.90 -5.88
C LEU A 27 0.89 7.04 -7.29
N VAL A 28 2.05 7.69 -7.41
CA VAL A 28 2.74 7.94 -8.68
C VAL A 28 4.12 7.32 -8.65
N ARG A 29 4.50 6.63 -9.72
CA ARG A 29 5.86 6.14 -9.96
C ARG A 29 6.33 6.59 -11.33
N GLY A 30 7.49 7.25 -11.35
CA GLY A 30 8.12 7.71 -12.57
C GLY A 30 7.61 9.06 -13.06
N SER A 31 8.09 9.41 -14.25
CA SER A 31 7.74 10.62 -14.99
C SER A 31 7.75 10.33 -16.50
N GLY A 32 7.08 11.19 -17.29
CA GLY A 32 7.01 11.02 -18.74
C GLY A 32 6.19 9.80 -19.19
N PRO A 33 6.54 9.15 -20.30
CA PRO A 33 5.71 8.13 -20.95
C PRO A 33 5.58 6.83 -20.13
N ASN A 34 6.51 6.54 -19.24
CA ASN A 34 6.50 5.32 -18.42
C ASN A 34 5.88 5.54 -17.02
N THR A 35 5.18 6.65 -16.82
CA THR A 35 4.55 6.96 -15.54
C THR A 35 3.44 5.95 -15.24
N ARG A 36 3.45 5.45 -14.01
CA ARG A 36 2.39 4.62 -13.45
C ARG A 36 1.68 5.40 -12.36
N THR A 37 0.38 5.52 -12.48
CA THR A 37 -0.46 6.19 -11.47
C THR A 37 -1.63 5.32 -11.09
N GLY A 38 -2.03 5.40 -9.82
CA GLY A 38 -3.21 4.70 -9.35
C GLY A 38 -3.76 5.30 -8.07
N ARG A 39 -5.06 5.20 -7.93
CA ARG A 39 -5.83 5.68 -6.77
C ARG A 39 -5.68 4.69 -5.61
N ILE A 40 -5.27 5.16 -4.45
CA ILE A 40 -5.23 4.34 -3.23
C ILE A 40 -6.66 4.06 -2.79
N VAL A 41 -7.01 2.78 -2.68
CA VAL A 41 -8.37 2.32 -2.39
C VAL A 41 -8.47 1.45 -1.14
N GLU A 42 -7.33 1.05 -0.56
CA GLU A 42 -7.31 0.25 0.66
C GLU A 42 -6.01 0.47 1.43
N VAL A 43 -6.13 0.78 2.72
CA VAL A 43 -5.00 0.95 3.64
C VAL A 43 -5.27 0.27 4.98
N GLU A 44 -4.20 -0.03 5.74
CA GLU A 44 -4.29 -0.50 7.13
C GLU A 44 -3.41 0.34 8.03
N ALA A 45 -3.95 0.73 9.19
CA ALA A 45 -3.20 1.46 10.20
C ALA A 45 -2.48 0.52 11.17
N TYR A 46 -1.24 0.89 11.51
CA TYR A 46 -0.39 0.25 12.51
C TYR A 46 0.18 1.34 13.41
N ILE A 47 -0.21 1.37 14.69
CA ILE A 47 -0.09 2.54 15.55
C ILE A 47 0.65 2.21 16.84
N GLY A 48 1.85 2.75 16.97
CA GLY A 48 2.61 2.69 18.22
C GLY A 48 3.24 1.32 18.52
N GLN A 49 3.89 1.26 19.67
CA GLN A 49 4.50 0.04 20.20
C GLN A 49 3.47 -0.82 20.93
N GLU A 50 2.37 -0.24 21.36
CA GLU A 50 1.23 -0.88 21.97
C GLU A 50 0.42 -1.76 21.01
N ASP A 51 0.45 -1.47 19.70
CA ASP A 51 -0.19 -2.31 18.68
C ASP A 51 0.58 -3.63 18.49
N LEU A 52 0.06 -4.71 19.06
CA LEU A 52 0.73 -6.02 19.01
C LEU A 52 0.75 -6.63 17.59
N ALA A 53 0.02 -6.06 16.64
CA ALA A 53 0.15 -6.42 15.22
C ALA A 53 1.24 -5.61 14.49
N SER A 54 1.73 -4.52 15.09
CA SER A 54 2.76 -3.64 14.50
C SER A 54 4.17 -4.22 14.62
N HIS A 55 5.02 -3.89 13.66
CA HIS A 55 6.46 -4.12 13.77
C HIS A 55 7.12 -3.32 14.90
N ALA A 56 6.49 -2.23 15.33
CA ALA A 56 6.98 -1.38 16.40
C ALA A 56 6.85 -2.00 17.81
N ARG A 57 6.03 -3.05 18.00
CA ARG A 57 5.80 -3.70 19.29
C ARG A 57 7.07 -4.16 20.02
N VAL A 58 8.14 -4.42 19.27
CA VAL A 58 9.45 -4.83 19.81
C VAL A 58 10.39 -3.65 20.07
N GLY A 59 9.90 -2.43 19.97
CA GLY A 59 10.71 -1.22 20.01
C GLY A 59 11.41 -0.91 18.68
N ARG A 60 12.28 0.10 18.70
CA ARG A 60 13.04 0.55 17.55
C ARG A 60 14.18 -0.42 17.23
N THR A 61 14.23 -0.90 16.00
CA THR A 61 15.29 -1.79 15.47
C THR A 61 15.81 -1.23 14.15
N ALA A 62 16.93 -1.73 13.65
CA ALA A 62 17.45 -1.34 12.33
C ALA A 62 16.44 -1.63 11.19
N ARG A 63 15.57 -2.63 11.37
CA ARG A 63 14.56 -3.01 10.37
C ARG A 63 13.40 -2.02 10.30
N ASN A 64 12.95 -1.50 11.43
CA ASN A 64 11.77 -0.63 11.53
C ASN A 64 12.10 0.83 11.87
N ALA A 65 13.37 1.20 11.86
CA ALA A 65 13.84 2.54 12.24
C ALA A 65 13.13 3.66 11.46
N VAL A 66 12.84 3.43 10.17
CA VAL A 66 12.14 4.39 9.29
C VAL A 66 10.73 4.68 9.80
N MET A 67 10.06 3.71 10.44
CA MET A 67 8.71 3.88 10.99
C MET A 67 8.66 4.92 12.14
N PHE A 68 9.81 5.26 12.74
CA PHE A 68 9.97 6.30 13.76
C PHE A 68 10.40 7.65 13.18
N GLY A 69 10.49 7.77 11.85
CA GLY A 69 10.90 8.98 11.16
C GLY A 69 9.75 9.97 10.95
N PRO A 70 10.00 11.01 10.16
CA PRO A 70 9.00 12.03 9.86
C PRO A 70 7.84 11.48 9.02
N PRO A 71 6.62 12.06 9.14
CA PRO A 71 5.47 11.66 8.35
C PRO A 71 5.70 11.89 6.85
N GLY A 72 5.10 11.04 6.02
CA GLY A 72 5.20 11.10 4.56
C GLY A 72 6.40 10.36 3.97
N VAL A 73 7.20 9.71 4.79
CA VAL A 73 8.31 8.88 4.34
C VAL A 73 7.85 7.45 4.08
N ALA A 74 8.36 6.83 3.02
CA ALA A 74 8.11 5.42 2.70
C ALA A 74 8.84 4.49 3.67
N TYR A 75 8.11 3.60 4.31
CA TYR A 75 8.68 2.47 5.03
C TYR A 75 8.44 1.19 4.22
N VAL A 76 9.50 0.66 3.63
CA VAL A 76 9.43 -0.51 2.75
C VAL A 76 10.16 -1.69 3.37
N TYR A 77 9.46 -2.80 3.58
CA TYR A 77 10.06 -4.00 4.15
C TYR A 77 9.73 -5.26 3.34
N LEU A 78 10.57 -6.28 3.48
CA LEU A 78 10.39 -7.58 2.84
C LEU A 78 9.59 -8.53 3.74
N VAL A 79 8.52 -9.13 3.19
CA VAL A 79 7.65 -10.13 3.84
C VAL A 79 7.96 -11.51 3.29
N TYR A 80 8.17 -12.49 4.18
CA TYR A 80 8.46 -13.89 3.85
C TYR A 80 9.60 -14.08 2.84
N GLY A 81 10.55 -13.13 2.76
CA GLY A 81 11.64 -13.18 1.79
C GLY A 81 11.22 -13.02 0.31
N MET A 82 9.95 -12.71 0.04
CA MET A 82 9.41 -12.75 -1.33
C MET A 82 8.72 -11.47 -1.80
N HIS A 83 8.09 -10.73 -0.91
CA HIS A 83 7.27 -9.58 -1.27
C HIS A 83 7.66 -8.33 -0.47
N HIS A 84 7.81 -7.20 -1.15
CA HIS A 84 7.90 -5.92 -0.48
C HIS A 84 6.49 -5.42 -0.12
N CYS A 85 6.39 -4.66 0.96
CA CYS A 85 5.20 -3.93 1.36
C CYS A 85 5.57 -2.45 1.55
N LEU A 86 4.77 -1.56 0.98
CA LEU A 86 4.89 -0.11 1.12
C LEU A 86 4.00 0.36 2.26
N ASN A 87 4.60 1.07 3.20
CA ASN A 87 3.87 1.82 4.21
C ASN A 87 4.25 3.31 4.10
N ILE A 88 3.38 4.17 4.55
CA ILE A 88 3.60 5.60 4.68
C ILE A 88 3.66 5.94 6.16
N VAL A 89 4.77 6.50 6.63
CA VAL A 89 4.92 6.93 8.02
C VAL A 89 3.95 8.07 8.31
N THR A 90 3.32 8.02 9.48
CA THR A 90 2.34 9.02 9.97
C THR A 90 2.72 9.51 11.35
N GLU A 91 2.00 10.52 11.83
CA GLU A 91 2.21 11.19 13.11
C GLU A 91 3.59 11.86 13.23
N SER A 92 3.92 12.38 14.40
CA SER A 92 5.18 13.09 14.63
C SER A 92 6.38 12.13 14.67
N GLU A 93 7.53 12.63 14.28
CA GLU A 93 8.80 11.91 14.41
C GLU A 93 9.02 11.43 15.85
N GLY A 94 9.51 10.20 15.98
CA GLY A 94 9.69 9.50 17.26
C GLY A 94 8.52 8.57 17.62
N ARG A 95 7.33 8.78 17.07
CA ARG A 95 6.19 7.87 17.23
C ARG A 95 6.11 6.90 16.06
N ALA A 96 6.19 5.61 16.34
CA ALA A 96 6.14 4.58 15.31
C ALA A 96 4.70 4.33 14.84
N ALA A 97 4.27 5.05 13.82
CA ALA A 97 2.96 4.86 13.22
C ALA A 97 3.06 4.89 11.69
N ALA A 98 2.30 4.03 11.01
CA ALA A 98 2.33 3.95 9.56
C ALA A 98 1.03 3.38 8.96
N LEU A 99 0.79 3.70 7.71
CA LEU A 99 -0.30 3.19 6.88
C LEU A 99 0.24 2.24 5.82
N LEU A 100 -0.09 0.96 5.90
CA LEU A 100 0.20 -0.02 4.86
C LEU A 100 -0.72 0.22 3.66
N ILE A 101 -0.14 0.40 2.48
CA ILE A 101 -0.90 0.48 1.22
C ILE A 101 -1.25 -0.94 0.77
N ARG A 102 -2.53 -1.28 0.85
CA ARG A 102 -2.99 -2.63 0.52
C ARG A 102 -3.43 -2.79 -0.92
N ALA A 103 -4.09 -1.78 -1.47
CA ALA A 103 -4.55 -1.82 -2.85
C ALA A 103 -4.55 -0.43 -3.49
N VAL A 104 -4.23 -0.44 -4.77
CA VAL A 104 -4.22 0.74 -5.65
C VAL A 104 -4.98 0.37 -6.92
N GLU A 105 -5.96 1.20 -7.28
CA GLU A 105 -6.70 1.08 -8.52
C GLU A 105 -5.94 1.80 -9.64
N PRO A 106 -5.49 1.09 -10.68
CA PRO A 106 -4.72 1.70 -11.76
C PRO A 106 -5.50 2.78 -12.50
N ILE A 107 -4.86 3.95 -12.71
CA ILE A 107 -5.39 5.07 -13.51
C ILE A 107 -4.65 5.13 -14.85
N CYS A 108 -3.31 5.07 -14.82
CA CYS A 108 -2.46 5.14 -16.00
C CYS A 108 -1.27 4.18 -15.86
N GLY A 109 -0.70 3.73 -16.98
CA GLY A 109 0.47 2.85 -16.97
C GLY A 109 0.15 1.38 -16.65
N GLY A 110 -1.05 0.90 -17.03
CA GLY A 110 -1.46 -0.48 -16.79
C GLY A 110 -0.55 -1.52 -17.45
N GLU A 111 -0.06 -1.25 -18.65
CA GLU A 111 0.87 -2.15 -19.35
C GLU A 111 2.26 -2.13 -18.71
N GLU A 112 2.73 -0.97 -18.25
CA GLU A 112 3.99 -0.83 -17.48
C GLU A 112 3.90 -1.58 -16.14
N MET A 113 2.74 -1.51 -15.46
CA MET A 113 2.49 -2.30 -14.24
C MET A 113 2.51 -3.81 -14.52
N ARG A 114 1.90 -4.23 -15.64
CA ARG A 114 1.90 -5.62 -16.10
C ARG A 114 3.32 -6.09 -16.41
N ALA A 115 4.08 -5.30 -17.17
CA ALA A 115 5.46 -5.58 -17.50
C ALA A 115 6.33 -5.73 -16.26
N ALA A 116 6.23 -4.81 -15.30
CA ALA A 116 6.96 -4.87 -14.03
C ALA A 116 6.64 -6.15 -13.23
N ARG A 117 5.37 -6.57 -13.18
CA ARG A 117 4.98 -7.82 -12.54
C ARG A 117 5.52 -9.05 -13.28
N MET A 118 5.52 -9.04 -14.60
CA MET A 118 6.11 -10.12 -15.42
C MET A 118 7.62 -10.24 -15.19
N ASP A 119 8.35 -9.12 -15.11
CA ASP A 119 9.78 -9.13 -14.84
C ASP A 119 10.08 -9.70 -13.45
N ARG A 120 9.27 -9.35 -12.47
CA ARG A 120 9.38 -9.95 -11.13
C ARG A 120 9.11 -11.46 -11.13
N ILE A 121 8.16 -11.95 -11.94
CA ILE A 121 7.93 -13.39 -12.14
C ILE A 121 9.17 -14.02 -12.79
N ARG A 122 9.74 -13.44 -13.85
CA ARG A 122 10.95 -13.93 -14.53
C ARG A 122 12.11 -14.07 -13.54
N THR A 123 12.36 -13.03 -12.73
CA THR A 123 13.42 -13.04 -11.71
C THR A 123 13.19 -14.12 -10.66
N ARG A 124 11.97 -14.24 -10.12
CA ARG A 124 11.64 -15.24 -9.09
C ARG A 124 11.63 -16.68 -9.58
N THR A 125 11.43 -16.89 -10.87
CA THR A 125 11.40 -18.21 -11.50
C THR A 125 12.69 -18.52 -12.26
N ALA A 126 13.71 -17.66 -12.17
CA ALA A 126 15.04 -17.95 -12.67
C ALA A 126 15.56 -19.24 -12.01
N GLY A 127 15.95 -20.22 -12.82
CA GLY A 127 16.38 -21.54 -12.34
C GLY A 127 15.25 -22.56 -12.07
N ARG A 128 13.98 -22.21 -12.27
CA ARG A 128 12.87 -23.17 -12.30
C ARG A 128 12.68 -23.75 -13.70
N PRO A 129 12.00 -24.92 -13.84
CA PRO A 129 11.65 -25.47 -15.15
C PRO A 129 10.93 -24.43 -16.02
N ASP A 130 11.26 -24.39 -17.29
CA ASP A 130 10.71 -23.41 -18.24
C ASP A 130 9.16 -23.46 -18.33
N GLY A 131 8.58 -24.65 -18.20
CA GLY A 131 7.13 -24.83 -18.21
C GLY A 131 6.42 -24.10 -17.07
N ASP A 132 6.99 -24.10 -15.87
CA ASP A 132 6.40 -23.42 -14.70
C ASP A 132 6.49 -21.89 -14.85
N ARG A 133 7.63 -21.41 -15.36
CA ARG A 133 7.82 -19.98 -15.67
C ARG A 133 6.82 -19.53 -16.72
N ARG A 134 6.66 -20.26 -17.81
CA ARG A 134 5.71 -19.95 -18.89
C ARG A 134 4.29 -19.89 -18.37
N LYS A 135 3.82 -20.90 -17.64
CA LYS A 135 2.47 -20.91 -17.04
C LYS A 135 2.23 -19.70 -16.13
N ALA A 136 3.23 -19.28 -15.35
CA ALA A 136 3.10 -18.12 -14.47
C ALA A 136 3.00 -16.81 -15.27
N LEU A 137 3.73 -16.68 -16.38
CA LEU A 137 3.67 -15.51 -17.27
C LEU A 137 2.35 -15.47 -18.04
N ASP A 138 1.87 -16.60 -18.56
CA ASP A 138 0.59 -16.70 -19.28
C ASP A 138 -0.58 -16.27 -18.36
N ARG A 139 -0.62 -16.78 -17.11
CA ARG A 139 -1.61 -16.34 -16.11
C ARG A 139 -1.51 -14.83 -15.84
N MET A 140 -0.31 -14.27 -15.81
CA MET A 140 -0.12 -12.84 -15.57
C MET A 140 -0.64 -11.99 -16.74
N ALA A 141 -0.51 -12.47 -17.97
CA ALA A 141 -1.01 -11.79 -19.16
C ALA A 141 -2.54 -11.61 -19.13
N GLU A 142 -3.26 -12.57 -18.55
CA GLU A 142 -4.72 -12.58 -18.44
C GLU A 142 -5.28 -11.78 -17.23
N VAL A 143 -4.41 -11.31 -16.32
CA VAL A 143 -4.85 -10.54 -15.14
C VAL A 143 -5.51 -9.24 -15.58
N LEU A 144 -6.73 -8.99 -15.12
CA LEU A 144 -7.43 -7.71 -15.36
C LEU A 144 -6.62 -6.53 -14.81
N VAL A 145 -6.66 -5.39 -15.50
CA VAL A 145 -5.93 -4.18 -15.09
C VAL A 145 -6.26 -3.81 -13.65
N ALA A 146 -7.53 -3.82 -13.25
CA ALA A 146 -7.98 -3.54 -11.89
C ALA A 146 -7.36 -4.48 -10.83
N ARG A 147 -6.84 -5.64 -11.21
CA ARG A 147 -6.23 -6.62 -10.29
C ARG A 147 -4.70 -6.54 -10.25
N LEU A 148 -4.08 -5.64 -11.03
CA LEU A 148 -2.63 -5.52 -11.10
C LEU A 148 -1.99 -5.11 -9.77
N ALA A 149 -2.65 -4.27 -8.98
CA ALA A 149 -2.16 -3.78 -7.69
C ALA A 149 -3.16 -4.04 -6.54
N ALA A 150 -3.93 -5.14 -6.60
CA ALA A 150 -4.93 -5.53 -5.63
C ALA A 150 -4.34 -6.45 -4.54
N GLY A 151 -3.44 -5.91 -3.74
CA GLY A 151 -2.76 -6.57 -2.62
C GLY A 151 -1.41 -5.90 -2.32
N PRO A 152 -0.94 -5.87 -1.05
CA PRO A 152 0.23 -5.08 -0.66
C PRO A 152 1.51 -5.49 -1.42
N GLY A 153 1.75 -6.78 -1.59
CA GLY A 153 2.85 -7.27 -2.42
C GLY A 153 2.66 -7.01 -3.92
N LEU A 154 1.41 -6.92 -4.39
CA LEU A 154 1.09 -6.62 -5.79
C LEU A 154 1.25 -5.13 -6.09
N VAL A 155 0.94 -4.23 -5.14
CA VAL A 155 1.25 -2.79 -5.22
C VAL A 155 2.74 -2.61 -5.47
N CYS A 156 3.59 -3.19 -4.61
CA CYS A 156 5.03 -3.07 -4.78
C CYS A 156 5.53 -3.68 -6.10
N ALA A 157 4.94 -4.79 -6.53
CA ALA A 157 5.33 -5.41 -7.81
C ALA A 157 4.90 -4.57 -9.02
N ALA A 158 3.70 -4.00 -9.02
CA ALA A 158 3.18 -3.18 -10.10
C ALA A 158 3.91 -1.82 -10.23
N PHE A 159 4.25 -1.21 -9.10
CA PHE A 159 4.94 0.07 -9.04
C PHE A 159 6.47 -0.06 -8.96
N SER A 160 7.04 -1.26 -9.08
CA SER A 160 8.48 -1.54 -8.94
C SER A 160 9.07 -0.95 -7.66
N ILE A 161 8.38 -1.13 -6.54
CA ILE A 161 8.81 -0.67 -5.22
C ILE A 161 9.61 -1.77 -4.54
N ASP A 162 10.79 -1.42 -4.03
CA ASP A 162 11.68 -2.33 -3.31
C ASP A 162 12.42 -1.62 -2.16
N ARG A 163 13.47 -2.26 -1.62
CA ARG A 163 14.27 -1.71 -0.52
C ARG A 163 14.97 -0.38 -0.83
N ALA A 164 15.20 -0.06 -2.10
CA ALA A 164 15.82 1.21 -2.49
C ALA A 164 14.86 2.41 -2.28
N ASP A 165 13.56 2.14 -2.14
CA ASP A 165 12.56 3.16 -1.84
C ASP A 165 12.34 3.36 -0.32
N ASP A 166 12.94 2.54 0.55
CA ASP A 166 12.84 2.69 2.01
C ASP A 166 13.50 4.01 2.46
N GLY A 167 12.78 4.83 3.19
CA GLY A 167 13.21 6.18 3.57
C GLY A 167 12.96 7.27 2.55
N ARG A 168 12.35 6.97 1.39
CA ARG A 168 12.03 7.97 0.36
C ARG A 168 10.91 8.90 0.83
N ASP A 169 11.09 10.19 0.56
CA ASP A 169 10.06 11.20 0.77
C ASP A 169 8.97 11.10 -0.30
N LEU A 170 7.75 10.76 0.11
CA LEU A 170 6.59 10.62 -0.78
C LEU A 170 5.81 11.93 -0.97
N CYS A 171 6.10 12.95 -0.17
CA CYS A 171 5.48 14.29 -0.29
C CYS A 171 6.31 15.24 -1.15
N ASP A 172 7.54 14.84 -1.53
CA ASP A 172 8.38 15.63 -2.44
C ASP A 172 7.87 15.47 -3.88
N PRO A 173 7.44 16.56 -4.55
CA PRO A 173 6.97 16.51 -5.93
C PRO A 173 8.06 16.09 -6.94
N ALA A 174 9.35 16.23 -6.59
CA ALA A 174 10.46 15.78 -7.42
C ALA A 174 10.77 14.28 -7.23
N SER A 175 10.18 13.62 -6.25
CA SER A 175 10.40 12.21 -5.98
C SER A 175 9.85 11.34 -7.11
N ASP A 176 10.63 10.33 -7.53
CA ASP A 176 10.20 9.34 -8.53
C ASP A 176 9.07 8.43 -8.02
N LEU A 177 8.97 8.24 -6.70
CA LEU A 177 7.82 7.64 -6.03
C LEU A 177 7.22 8.67 -5.10
N ARG A 178 5.97 9.08 -5.34
CA ARG A 178 5.34 10.16 -4.60
C ARG A 178 3.83 9.99 -4.48
N LEU A 179 3.26 10.78 -3.58
CA LEU A 179 1.82 10.92 -3.39
C LEU A 179 1.33 12.23 -3.99
N GLU A 180 0.20 12.18 -4.65
CA GLU A 180 -0.50 13.35 -5.15
C GLU A 180 -1.94 13.37 -4.62
N ILE A 181 -2.53 14.56 -4.50
CA ILE A 181 -3.97 14.67 -4.22
C ILE A 181 -4.71 14.08 -5.41
N GLY A 182 -5.69 13.24 -5.14
CA GLY A 182 -6.57 12.71 -6.17
C GLY A 182 -7.34 13.84 -6.88
N PRO A 183 -7.83 13.59 -8.09
CA PRO A 183 -8.74 14.53 -8.74
C PRO A 183 -9.91 14.80 -7.78
N ASP A 184 -10.45 16.04 -7.80
CA ASP A 184 -11.64 16.43 -7.04
C ASP A 184 -12.85 15.63 -7.55
N ALA A 185 -12.90 14.38 -7.16
CA ALA A 185 -13.97 13.46 -7.48
C ALA A 185 -14.98 13.44 -6.32
N GLU A 186 -16.19 13.03 -6.63
CA GLU A 186 -17.26 12.72 -5.67
C GLU A 186 -16.70 12.15 -4.36
N PRO A 187 -17.24 12.53 -3.19
CA PRO A 187 -16.78 12.02 -1.91
C PRO A 187 -16.75 10.49 -1.93
N VAL A 188 -15.58 9.90 -1.85
CA VAL A 188 -15.41 8.44 -1.84
C VAL A 188 -16.05 7.92 -0.55
N LYS A 189 -16.98 6.97 -0.68
CA LYS A 189 -17.50 6.25 0.48
C LYS A 189 -16.36 5.45 1.09
N ILE A 190 -16.07 5.67 2.37
CA ILE A 190 -15.03 4.94 3.08
C ILE A 190 -15.69 4.04 4.12
N GLU A 191 -15.41 2.74 4.03
CA GLU A 191 -15.77 1.77 5.06
C GLU A 191 -14.54 1.36 5.86
N ALA A 192 -14.77 0.87 7.08
CA ALA A 192 -13.71 0.36 7.95
C ALA A 192 -14.03 -1.06 8.40
N GLY A 193 -13.00 -1.84 8.66
CA GLY A 193 -13.10 -3.22 9.14
C GLY A 193 -11.80 -3.72 9.73
N PRO A 194 -11.76 -4.98 10.20
CA PRO A 194 -10.57 -5.60 10.71
C PRO A 194 -9.43 -5.66 9.67
N ARG A 195 -8.19 -5.59 10.14
CA ARG A 195 -6.99 -5.77 9.33
C ARG A 195 -6.87 -7.21 8.82
N VAL A 196 -6.21 -7.40 7.69
CA VAL A 196 -6.05 -8.71 7.04
C VAL A 196 -4.64 -9.25 7.27
N GLY A 197 -4.54 -10.55 7.59
CA GLY A 197 -3.25 -11.23 7.72
C GLY A 197 -2.57 -11.04 9.08
N ILE A 198 -3.29 -10.59 10.10
CA ILE A 198 -2.80 -10.39 11.48
C ILE A 198 -3.35 -11.41 12.47
N ALA A 199 -3.72 -12.62 12.02
CA ALA A 199 -4.31 -13.67 12.88
C ALA A 199 -3.42 -14.08 14.09
N TYR A 200 -2.15 -13.67 14.09
CA TYR A 200 -1.23 -13.87 15.22
C TYR A 200 -1.41 -12.85 16.34
N ALA A 201 -2.08 -11.73 16.09
CA ALA A 201 -2.30 -10.70 17.09
C ALA A 201 -3.47 -11.07 18.01
N PRO A 202 -3.35 -10.82 19.33
CA PRO A 202 -4.46 -11.04 20.26
C PRO A 202 -5.52 -9.94 20.13
N GLU A 203 -6.67 -10.16 20.76
CA GLU A 203 -7.62 -9.07 20.99
C GLU A 203 -7.04 -8.02 21.97
N PRO A 204 -7.41 -6.75 21.83
CA PRO A 204 -8.40 -6.21 20.89
C PRO A 204 -7.85 -5.97 19.47
N TRP A 205 -6.55 -6.15 19.24
CA TRP A 205 -5.85 -5.77 18.01
C TRP A 205 -6.40 -6.49 16.77
N LEU A 206 -6.82 -7.74 16.93
CA LEU A 206 -7.40 -8.56 15.84
C LEU A 206 -8.71 -7.96 15.33
N GLY A 207 -9.58 -7.53 16.26
CA GLY A 207 -10.91 -6.99 15.94
C GLY A 207 -10.94 -5.49 15.62
N MET A 208 -9.85 -4.74 15.84
CA MET A 208 -9.80 -3.29 15.59
C MET A 208 -10.16 -2.96 14.15
N PRO A 209 -11.09 -1.99 13.89
CA PRO A 209 -11.51 -1.60 12.54
C PRO A 209 -10.50 -0.65 11.89
N TRP A 210 -9.24 -1.06 11.83
CA TRP A 210 -8.11 -0.25 11.36
C TRP A 210 -7.71 -0.52 9.89
N ARG A 211 -8.58 -1.16 9.13
CA ARG A 211 -8.52 -1.27 7.68
C ARG A 211 -9.58 -0.36 7.08
N PHE A 212 -9.17 0.59 6.25
CA PHE A 212 -10.03 1.54 5.55
C PHE A 212 -10.01 1.25 4.06
N TYR A 213 -11.17 1.33 3.40
CA TYR A 213 -11.27 1.00 1.98
C TYR A 213 -12.47 1.65 1.31
N ASP A 214 -12.38 1.82 -0.01
CA ASP A 214 -13.48 2.19 -0.89
C ASP A 214 -14.24 0.91 -1.31
N PRO A 215 -15.47 0.65 -0.77
CA PRO A 215 -16.20 -0.57 -1.07
C PRO A 215 -16.64 -0.69 -2.55
N GLY A 216 -16.64 0.40 -3.31
CA GLY A 216 -16.99 0.44 -4.72
C GLY A 216 -15.84 0.06 -5.66
N SER A 217 -14.59 0.01 -5.17
CA SER A 217 -13.44 -0.28 -6.02
C SER A 217 -13.32 -1.77 -6.38
N PRO A 218 -13.11 -2.11 -7.67
CA PRO A 218 -12.84 -3.47 -8.11
C PRO A 218 -11.44 -3.96 -7.73
N SER A 219 -10.59 -3.07 -7.21
CA SER A 219 -9.18 -3.34 -6.92
C SER A 219 -8.92 -3.76 -5.47
N LEU A 220 -9.93 -3.93 -4.62
CA LEU A 220 -9.73 -4.33 -3.23
C LEU A 220 -8.93 -5.63 -3.11
N SER A 221 -8.02 -5.69 -2.13
CA SER A 221 -7.15 -6.85 -1.88
C SER A 221 -7.90 -8.01 -1.23
N ALA A 222 -8.93 -7.71 -0.45
CA ALA A 222 -9.80 -8.65 0.23
C ALA A 222 -11.26 -8.18 0.16
N ALA A 223 -12.20 -9.10 0.32
CA ALA A 223 -13.61 -8.75 0.35
C ALA A 223 -13.91 -7.70 1.43
N PRO A 224 -14.91 -6.83 1.22
CA PRO A 224 -15.43 -5.97 2.27
C PRO A 224 -15.79 -6.77 3.52
N ALA A 225 -15.61 -6.18 4.70
CA ALA A 225 -16.08 -6.81 5.93
C ALA A 225 -17.59 -7.07 5.82
N ARG A 226 -18.02 -8.29 6.15
CA ARG A 226 -19.46 -8.57 6.22
C ARG A 226 -20.05 -7.66 7.30
N ARG A 227 -21.07 -6.87 6.94
CA ARG A 227 -21.86 -6.18 7.96
C ARG A 227 -22.47 -7.24 8.86
N VAL A 228 -22.11 -7.25 10.13
CA VAL A 228 -22.88 -7.96 11.14
C VAL A 228 -24.21 -7.24 11.17
N GLY A 229 -25.27 -7.91 10.70
CA GLY A 229 -26.59 -7.35 10.67
C GLY A 229 -26.98 -6.89 12.07
N SER A 230 -27.41 -5.63 12.18
CA SER A 230 -28.17 -5.18 13.34
C SER A 230 -29.45 -6.03 13.34
N SER A 231 -29.44 -7.07 14.14
CA SER A 231 -30.68 -7.76 14.51
C SER A 231 -31.54 -6.75 15.23
N SER A 232 -32.65 -6.41 14.60
CA SER A 232 -33.74 -5.59 15.16
C SER A 232 -34.39 -6.34 16.27
#